data_d784793ba11634a22d3002350e009362
#
_entry.id   d784793ba11634a22d3002350e009362
#
_cell.length_a   1.000
_cell.length_b   1.000
_cell.length_c   1.000
_cell.angle_alpha   90.00
_cell.angle_beta   90.00
_cell.angle_gamma   90.00
#
_symmetry.space_group_name_H-M   'P 1'
#
loop_
_entity.id
_entity.type
_entity.pdbx_description
1 polymer ?
#
loop_
_entity_poly.entity_id
_entity_poly.type
_entity_poly.pdbx_seq_one_letter_code
_entity_poly.pdbx_strand_id
1 'polypeptide(L)'
;MLVALGVATIGVPLVEAASPSVAAADVAASLTAGYPTAYDVLSGPLDQQGTPTSLLAALPGAERVSDEVSRSLDRDPLPGCDGQPRYGASNGAVPATDLCPLWDGVQMLRGDAAVTLAELDRNFRAAFGRDLCITDSYRTLAEQRHLAYTKGGLAATPGTSNHGWGLAIDLCTAETRNSDVFTWLTENGPIFGWANPGWALPGGAGPHEAWHWEYLPGTTELGTDYSH
;
A
#
# COMPACT_ATOMS: atom_id res chain seq x y z
N MET A 1 -41.27 55.87 -14.16
CA MET A 1 -41.60 54.59 -14.76
C MET A 1 -41.03 53.49 -13.82
N LEU A 2 -41.94 52.92 -12.97
CA LEU A 2 -41.60 51.83 -12.08
C LEU A 2 -41.89 50.51 -12.81
N VAL A 3 -40.88 49.64 -12.92
CA VAL A 3 -41.02 48.28 -13.42
C VAL A 3 -41.10 47.36 -12.21
N ALA A 4 -42.24 46.72 -12.04
CA ALA A 4 -42.45 45.71 -11.00
C ALA A 4 -41.94 44.36 -11.50
N LEU A 5 -40.98 43.76 -10.77
CA LEU A 5 -40.57 42.38 -10.97
C LEU A 5 -41.53 41.47 -10.21
N GLY A 6 -42.28 40.64 -10.95
CA GLY A 6 -43.08 39.59 -10.38
C GLY A 6 -42.23 38.34 -10.07
N VAL A 7 -42.26 37.89 -8.83
CA VAL A 7 -41.67 36.62 -8.40
C VAL A 7 -42.71 35.51 -8.59
N ALA A 8 -42.44 34.58 -9.51
CA ALA A 8 -43.24 33.40 -9.69
C ALA A 8 -42.76 32.32 -8.73
N THR A 9 -43.55 31.98 -7.73
CA THR A 9 -43.29 30.82 -6.84
C THR A 9 -43.85 29.56 -7.51
N ILE A 10 -42.95 28.65 -7.88
CA ILE A 10 -43.31 27.31 -8.36
C ILE A 10 -43.54 26.43 -7.13
N GLY A 11 -44.79 26.08 -6.86
CA GLY A 11 -45.13 25.11 -5.85
C GLY A 11 -44.81 23.68 -6.34
N VAL A 12 -43.93 23.01 -5.62
CA VAL A 12 -43.68 21.57 -5.82
C VAL A 12 -44.67 20.79 -4.97
N PRO A 13 -45.49 19.89 -5.54
CA PRO A 13 -46.34 19.05 -4.73
C PRO A 13 -45.51 18.03 -3.95
N LEU A 14 -45.60 18.06 -2.63
CA LEU A 14 -45.14 16.98 -1.75
C LEU A 14 -46.04 15.76 -1.97
N VAL A 15 -45.53 14.75 -2.66
CA VAL A 15 -46.12 13.43 -2.66
C VAL A 15 -45.65 12.73 -1.40
N GLU A 16 -46.51 12.65 -0.42
CA GLU A 16 -46.34 11.85 0.79
C GLU A 16 -46.43 10.38 0.40
N ALA A 17 -45.27 9.73 0.21
CA ALA A 17 -45.19 8.29 0.05
C ALA A 17 -45.47 7.65 1.42
N ALA A 18 -46.67 7.06 1.59
CA ALA A 18 -46.98 6.25 2.74
C ALA A 18 -46.04 5.04 2.77
N SER A 19 -45.02 5.08 3.62
CA SER A 19 -44.23 3.88 3.96
C SER A 19 -45.12 2.94 4.78
N PRO A 20 -45.22 1.64 4.45
CA PRO A 20 -45.87 0.69 5.32
C PRO A 20 -45.08 0.61 6.63
N SER A 21 -45.69 1.01 7.73
CA SER A 21 -45.17 0.82 9.07
C SER A 21 -45.17 -0.67 9.40
N VAL A 22 -44.04 -1.35 9.16
CA VAL A 22 -43.82 -2.66 9.77
C VAL A 22 -43.62 -2.39 11.26
N ALA A 23 -44.52 -2.92 12.09
CA ALA A 23 -44.48 -2.65 13.52
C ALA A 23 -43.14 -3.12 14.09
N ALA A 24 -42.47 -2.26 14.86
CA ALA A 24 -41.17 -2.53 15.47
C ALA A 24 -41.15 -3.81 16.33
N ALA A 25 -42.32 -4.29 16.75
CA ALA A 25 -42.50 -5.54 17.47
C ALA A 25 -42.22 -6.79 16.61
N ASP A 26 -42.53 -6.76 15.30
CA ASP A 26 -42.32 -7.92 14.42
C ASP A 26 -40.86 -8.07 14.03
N VAL A 27 -40.11 -6.97 13.96
CA VAL A 27 -38.65 -6.98 13.69
C VAL A 27 -37.91 -7.50 14.93
N ALA A 28 -38.32 -7.11 16.14
CA ALA A 28 -37.68 -7.58 17.37
C ALA A 28 -37.95 -9.09 17.62
N ALA A 29 -39.15 -9.60 17.27
CA ALA A 29 -39.45 -11.02 17.40
C ALA A 29 -38.67 -11.88 16.37
N SER A 30 -38.34 -11.34 15.20
CA SER A 30 -37.58 -12.06 14.18
C SER A 30 -36.07 -12.13 14.53
N LEU A 31 -35.58 -11.20 15.33
CA LEU A 31 -34.16 -11.16 15.75
C LEU A 31 -33.86 -12.07 16.96
N THR A 32 -34.92 -12.54 17.67
CA THR A 32 -34.74 -13.40 18.84
C THR A 32 -34.87 -14.91 18.54
N ALA A 33 -35.22 -15.28 17.31
CA ALA A 33 -35.36 -16.67 16.91
C ALA A 33 -34.11 -17.21 16.25
N GLY A 34 -33.15 -17.66 17.06
CA GLY A 34 -32.29 -18.78 16.67
C GLY A 34 -30.95 -18.48 16.01
N TYR A 35 -30.46 -17.26 16.00
CA TYR A 35 -29.08 -17.02 15.56
C TYR A 35 -28.14 -16.89 16.78
N PRO A 36 -27.05 -17.69 16.85
CA PRO A 36 -26.09 -17.55 17.92
C PRO A 36 -25.43 -16.17 17.87
N THR A 37 -25.26 -15.57 19.04
CA THR A 37 -24.50 -14.30 19.12
C THR A 37 -23.02 -14.56 18.83
N ALA A 38 -22.25 -13.53 18.49
CA ALA A 38 -20.80 -13.65 18.32
C ALA A 38 -20.14 -14.25 19.58
N TYR A 39 -20.68 -13.96 20.76
CA TYR A 39 -20.22 -14.53 22.01
C TYR A 39 -20.51 -16.04 22.09
N ASP A 40 -21.68 -16.50 21.68
CA ASP A 40 -22.04 -17.93 21.66
C ASP A 40 -21.15 -18.73 20.71
N VAL A 41 -20.81 -18.13 19.56
CA VAL A 41 -19.90 -18.73 18.57
C VAL A 41 -18.45 -18.81 19.09
N LEU A 42 -18.00 -17.80 19.81
CA LEU A 42 -16.62 -17.73 20.33
C LEU A 42 -16.43 -18.46 21.66
N SER A 43 -17.51 -18.64 22.45
CA SER A 43 -17.44 -19.24 23.79
C SER A 43 -17.98 -20.68 23.84
N GLY A 44 -18.56 -21.16 22.75
CA GLY A 44 -19.05 -22.53 22.64
C GLY A 44 -17.90 -23.54 22.70
N PRO A 45 -18.10 -24.76 23.29
CA PRO A 45 -17.14 -25.81 23.21
C PRO A 45 -16.89 -26.12 21.73
N LEU A 46 -15.62 -26.26 21.34
CA LEU A 46 -15.21 -26.71 20.00
C LEU A 46 -15.63 -28.18 19.84
N ASP A 47 -16.92 -28.42 19.62
CA ASP A 47 -17.39 -29.74 19.26
C ASP A 47 -16.94 -30.05 17.84
N GLN A 48 -16.16 -31.09 17.67
CA GLN A 48 -15.51 -31.46 16.41
C GLN A 48 -16.49 -32.07 15.39
N GLN A 49 -17.77 -31.77 15.46
CA GLN A 49 -18.75 -32.29 14.52
C GLN A 49 -19.52 -31.16 13.85
N GLY A 50 -19.02 -30.79 12.67
CA GLY A 50 -19.75 -29.98 11.72
C GLY A 50 -19.19 -28.58 11.52
N THR A 51 -18.35 -28.44 10.49
CA THR A 51 -18.12 -27.16 9.85
C THR A 51 -19.47 -26.52 9.52
N PRO A 52 -19.68 -25.24 9.92
CA PRO A 52 -20.93 -24.55 9.56
C PRO A 52 -21.08 -24.57 8.04
N THR A 53 -22.15 -25.16 7.57
CA THR A 53 -22.48 -25.20 6.15
C THR A 53 -22.67 -23.76 5.71
N SER A 54 -21.77 -23.23 4.90
CA SER A 54 -21.89 -21.90 4.31
C SER A 54 -23.27 -21.78 3.66
N LEU A 55 -23.98 -20.69 3.89
CA LEU A 55 -25.28 -20.38 3.26
C LEU A 55 -25.24 -20.39 1.72
N LEU A 56 -24.06 -20.51 1.11
CA LEU A 56 -23.85 -20.68 -0.33
C LEU A 56 -23.74 -22.14 -0.77
N ALA A 57 -24.00 -23.11 0.10
CA ALA A 57 -23.72 -24.52 -0.12
C ALA A 57 -24.91 -25.38 -0.52
N ALA A 58 -25.91 -24.85 -1.16
CA ALA A 58 -27.10 -25.64 -1.51
C ALA A 58 -27.45 -25.63 -2.98
N LEU A 59 -26.48 -25.91 -3.85
CA LEU A 59 -26.79 -26.43 -5.18
C LEU A 59 -26.49 -27.94 -5.18
N PRO A 60 -27.50 -28.85 -5.26
CA PRO A 60 -27.22 -30.27 -5.39
C PRO A 60 -26.53 -30.55 -6.71
N GLY A 61 -25.35 -31.16 -6.66
CA GLY A 61 -24.60 -31.61 -7.84
C GLY A 61 -23.35 -30.82 -8.23
N ALA A 62 -22.98 -29.75 -7.50
CA ALA A 62 -21.64 -29.18 -7.66
C ALA A 62 -20.65 -30.06 -6.86
N GLU A 63 -19.92 -30.91 -7.53
CA GLU A 63 -18.67 -31.40 -6.96
C GLU A 63 -17.87 -30.18 -6.55
N ARG A 64 -17.68 -29.98 -5.24
CA ARG A 64 -16.68 -29.04 -4.76
C ARG A 64 -15.34 -29.62 -5.19
N VAL A 65 -14.87 -29.17 -6.33
CA VAL A 65 -13.44 -29.05 -6.49
C VAL A 65 -13.04 -28.21 -5.29
N SER A 66 -12.34 -28.81 -4.33
CA SER A 66 -11.59 -28.09 -3.33
C SER A 66 -10.47 -27.37 -4.10
N ASP A 67 -10.84 -26.31 -4.83
CA ASP A 67 -9.92 -25.22 -5.00
C ASP A 67 -9.65 -24.77 -3.57
N GLU A 68 -8.67 -25.43 -2.95
CA GLU A 68 -7.88 -24.78 -1.95
C GLU A 68 -7.51 -23.46 -2.62
N VAL A 69 -8.29 -22.44 -2.31
CA VAL A 69 -7.92 -21.08 -2.62
C VAL A 69 -6.65 -20.89 -1.82
N SER A 70 -5.56 -21.35 -2.42
CA SER A 70 -4.20 -21.08 -2.02
C SER A 70 -4.03 -19.57 -2.12
N ARG A 71 -4.64 -18.86 -1.18
CA ARG A 71 -4.53 -17.42 -1.05
C ARG A 71 -3.10 -16.99 -0.72
N SER A 72 -2.20 -17.95 -0.51
CA SER A 72 -0.80 -17.71 -0.20
C SER A 72 0.15 -17.93 -1.38
N LEU A 73 -0.16 -18.82 -2.33
CA LEU A 73 0.76 -19.13 -3.43
C LEU A 73 0.59 -18.26 -4.67
N ASP A 74 -0.60 -17.69 -4.91
CA ASP A 74 -0.83 -16.73 -5.99
C ASP A 74 -0.44 -15.28 -5.64
N ARG A 75 0.22 -15.08 -4.51
CA ARG A 75 0.50 -13.74 -3.96
C ARG A 75 1.97 -13.48 -3.66
N ASP A 76 2.88 -14.22 -4.22
CA ASP A 76 4.27 -13.79 -4.19
C ASP A 76 4.40 -12.54 -5.07
N PRO A 77 4.51 -11.34 -4.49
CA PRO A 77 4.56 -10.11 -5.24
C PRO A 77 5.85 -9.98 -6.04
N LEU A 78 6.89 -10.73 -5.65
CA LEU A 78 8.20 -10.69 -6.26
C LEU A 78 8.83 -12.09 -6.27
N PRO A 79 8.46 -12.95 -7.25
CA PRO A 79 8.94 -14.31 -7.32
C PRO A 79 10.47 -14.43 -7.29
N GLY A 80 10.95 -15.28 -6.40
CA GLY A 80 12.39 -15.50 -6.21
C GLY A 80 13.06 -14.60 -5.18
N CYS A 81 12.30 -13.70 -4.54
CA CYS A 81 12.73 -12.92 -3.39
C CYS A 81 12.08 -13.45 -2.11
N ASP A 82 12.88 -13.81 -1.10
CA ASP A 82 12.37 -14.37 0.15
C ASP A 82 11.84 -13.32 1.14
N GLY A 83 11.96 -12.03 0.81
CA GLY A 83 11.50 -10.92 1.64
C GLY A 83 12.23 -10.76 2.97
N GLN A 84 13.37 -11.43 3.15
CA GLN A 84 14.09 -11.37 4.42
C GLN A 84 15.11 -10.22 4.43
N PRO A 85 15.18 -9.43 5.52
CA PRO A 85 16.25 -8.49 5.70
C PRO A 85 17.58 -9.22 5.87
N ARG A 86 18.65 -8.69 5.29
CA ARG A 86 20.02 -9.19 5.43
C ARG A 86 20.87 -8.16 6.16
N TYR A 87 21.64 -8.63 7.12
CA TYR A 87 22.46 -7.79 7.98
C TYR A 87 23.95 -8.14 7.80
N GLY A 88 24.83 -7.23 8.22
CA GLY A 88 26.28 -7.45 8.21
C GLY A 88 27.00 -6.95 6.97
N ALA A 89 26.28 -6.40 5.99
CA ALA A 89 26.88 -5.66 4.89
C ALA A 89 27.33 -4.25 5.31
N SER A 90 28.09 -3.58 4.46
CA SER A 90 28.39 -2.15 4.59
C SER A 90 27.61 -1.36 3.54
N ASN A 91 27.34 -0.09 3.83
CA ASN A 91 26.65 0.80 2.91
C ASN A 91 27.34 0.87 1.54
N GLY A 92 26.60 0.57 0.49
CA GLY A 92 27.12 0.50 -0.88
C GLY A 92 27.96 -0.75 -1.19
N ALA A 93 27.96 -1.74 -0.29
CA ALA A 93 28.63 -3.02 -0.46
C ALA A 93 27.76 -4.21 -0.03
N VAL A 94 26.45 -4.11 -0.27
CA VAL A 94 25.51 -5.21 -0.06
C VAL A 94 25.78 -6.29 -1.11
N PRO A 95 25.96 -7.56 -0.72
CA PRO A 95 26.14 -8.65 -1.67
C PRO A 95 24.94 -8.77 -2.62
N ALA A 96 25.18 -9.07 -3.90
CA ALA A 96 24.10 -9.25 -4.87
C ALA A 96 23.11 -10.37 -4.50
N THR A 97 23.56 -11.36 -3.72
CA THR A 97 22.72 -12.43 -3.17
C THR A 97 21.71 -11.97 -2.12
N ASP A 98 21.96 -10.79 -1.55
CA ASP A 98 21.15 -10.19 -0.48
C ASP A 98 20.21 -9.10 -1.04
N LEU A 99 20.26 -8.88 -2.35
CA LEU A 99 19.43 -7.95 -3.10
C LEU A 99 18.44 -8.73 -3.97
N CYS A 100 17.22 -8.22 -4.03
CA CYS A 100 16.17 -8.74 -4.89
C CYS A 100 15.97 -7.82 -6.09
N PRO A 101 16.01 -8.35 -7.33
CA PRO A 101 15.64 -7.57 -8.51
C PRO A 101 14.15 -7.25 -8.50
N LEU A 102 13.80 -6.05 -8.91
CA LEU A 102 12.42 -5.61 -9.09
C LEU A 102 11.85 -6.10 -10.42
N TRP A 103 10.59 -5.77 -10.70
CA TRP A 103 9.84 -6.18 -11.89
C TRP A 103 10.45 -5.72 -13.22
N ASP A 104 11.24 -4.66 -13.22
CA ASP A 104 11.94 -4.15 -14.41
C ASP A 104 13.23 -4.93 -14.74
N GLY A 105 13.67 -5.81 -13.84
CA GLY A 105 14.89 -6.60 -13.96
C GLY A 105 16.20 -5.79 -13.90
N VAL A 106 16.13 -4.50 -13.58
CA VAL A 106 17.26 -3.57 -13.50
C VAL A 106 17.48 -3.07 -12.08
N GLN A 107 16.42 -2.61 -11.47
CA GLN A 107 16.43 -2.08 -10.11
C GLN A 107 16.49 -3.22 -9.09
N MET A 108 17.21 -3.00 -7.99
CA MET A 108 17.39 -3.99 -6.92
C MET A 108 17.24 -3.32 -5.56
N LEU A 109 16.69 -4.03 -4.60
CA LEU A 109 16.56 -3.58 -3.21
C LEU A 109 16.89 -4.71 -2.23
N ARG A 110 17.07 -4.39 -0.95
CA ARG A 110 17.10 -5.36 0.13
C ARG A 110 15.79 -6.16 0.14
N GLY A 111 15.83 -7.45 0.45
CA GLY A 111 14.71 -8.36 0.25
C GLY A 111 13.38 -7.88 0.85
N ASP A 112 13.38 -7.44 2.10
CA ASP A 112 12.19 -6.92 2.78
C ASP A 112 11.62 -5.66 2.11
N ALA A 113 12.49 -4.71 1.74
CA ALA A 113 12.10 -3.51 1.01
C ALA A 113 11.57 -3.85 -0.40
N ALA A 114 12.21 -4.79 -1.09
CA ALA A 114 11.80 -5.21 -2.43
C ALA A 114 10.40 -5.81 -2.47
N VAL A 115 10.08 -6.73 -1.55
CA VAL A 115 8.76 -7.39 -1.48
C VAL A 115 7.66 -6.39 -1.16
N THR A 116 7.86 -5.50 -0.20
CA THR A 116 6.86 -4.48 0.15
C THR A 116 6.65 -3.46 -0.95
N LEU A 117 7.72 -3.10 -1.70
CA LEU A 117 7.59 -2.23 -2.86
C LEU A 117 6.83 -2.91 -4.00
N ALA A 118 7.06 -4.21 -4.23
CA ALA A 118 6.32 -4.97 -5.23
C ALA A 118 4.83 -5.10 -4.87
N GLU A 119 4.49 -5.19 -3.58
CA GLU A 119 3.10 -5.11 -3.13
C GLU A 119 2.48 -3.72 -3.37
N LEU A 120 3.21 -2.66 -3.11
CA LEU A 120 2.79 -1.29 -3.43
C LEU A 120 2.57 -1.15 -4.95
N ASP A 121 3.51 -1.65 -5.78
CA ASP A 121 3.39 -1.61 -7.24
C ASP A 121 2.18 -2.38 -7.77
N ARG A 122 1.83 -3.53 -7.20
CA ARG A 122 0.60 -4.25 -7.56
C ARG A 122 -0.65 -3.40 -7.35
N ASN A 123 -0.72 -2.67 -6.24
CA ASN A 123 -1.82 -1.76 -5.96
C ASN A 123 -1.78 -0.53 -6.87
N PHE A 124 -0.59 -0.03 -7.17
CA PHE A 124 -0.37 1.05 -8.13
C PHE A 124 -0.85 0.65 -9.54
N ARG A 125 -0.52 -0.56 -9.99
CA ARG A 125 -1.00 -1.10 -11.27
C ARG A 125 -2.51 -1.24 -11.33
N ALA A 126 -3.15 -1.60 -10.23
CA ALA A 126 -4.61 -1.65 -10.15
C ALA A 126 -5.23 -0.26 -10.29
N ALA A 127 -4.57 0.78 -9.77
CA ALA A 127 -5.05 2.16 -9.82
C ALA A 127 -4.75 2.85 -11.17
N PHE A 128 -3.56 2.62 -11.75
CA PHE A 128 -3.06 3.38 -12.90
C PHE A 128 -2.84 2.55 -14.17
N GLY A 129 -3.02 1.23 -14.13
CA GLY A 129 -2.90 0.31 -15.27
C GLY A 129 -1.49 0.10 -15.79
N ARG A 130 -0.47 0.48 -15.03
CA ARG A 130 0.97 0.36 -15.37
C ARG A 130 1.82 0.20 -14.12
N ASP A 131 3.06 -0.23 -14.29
CA ASP A 131 4.02 -0.30 -13.21
C ASP A 131 4.48 1.11 -12.77
N LEU A 132 4.89 1.20 -11.50
CA LEU A 132 5.56 2.37 -10.94
C LEU A 132 6.93 2.52 -11.60
N CYS A 133 7.23 3.71 -12.09
CA CYS A 133 8.48 3.99 -12.77
C CYS A 133 9.56 4.44 -11.77
N ILE A 134 10.68 3.69 -11.73
CA ILE A 134 11.82 3.91 -10.85
C ILE A 134 13.06 4.18 -11.69
N THR A 135 13.85 5.19 -11.33
CA THR A 135 15.09 5.56 -12.01
C THR A 135 16.34 5.11 -11.28
N ASP A 136 16.27 4.93 -9.97
CA ASP A 136 17.40 4.50 -9.13
C ASP A 136 16.91 3.72 -7.91
N SER A 137 17.75 2.81 -7.40
CA SER A 137 17.41 1.95 -6.25
C SER A 137 18.69 1.66 -5.44
N TYR A 138 19.14 0.40 -5.33
CA TYR A 138 20.42 0.11 -4.71
C TYR A 138 21.56 0.78 -5.47
N ARG A 139 22.45 1.44 -4.73
CA ARG A 139 23.60 2.17 -5.28
C ARG A 139 24.88 1.73 -4.59
N THR A 140 25.84 1.24 -5.37
CA THR A 140 27.16 0.86 -4.85
C THR A 140 27.92 2.07 -4.31
N LEU A 141 28.91 1.82 -3.44
CA LEU A 141 29.77 2.88 -2.92
C LEU A 141 30.57 3.58 -4.03
N ALA A 142 30.89 2.87 -5.12
CA ALA A 142 31.57 3.45 -6.28
C ALA A 142 30.64 4.45 -7.00
N GLU A 143 29.39 4.09 -7.21
CA GLU A 143 28.36 4.97 -7.81
C GLU A 143 28.06 6.17 -6.92
N GLN A 144 27.97 5.99 -5.59
CA GLN A 144 27.81 7.10 -4.65
C GLN A 144 28.97 8.10 -4.75
N ARG A 145 30.23 7.61 -4.84
CA ARG A 145 31.41 8.47 -5.02
C ARG A 145 31.37 9.21 -6.35
N HIS A 146 30.97 8.53 -7.42
CA HIS A 146 30.84 9.16 -8.73
C HIS A 146 29.75 10.26 -8.69
N LEU A 147 28.62 9.98 -8.06
CA LEU A 147 27.52 10.94 -7.90
C LEU A 147 27.96 12.16 -7.06
N ALA A 148 28.64 11.95 -5.94
CA ALA A 148 29.19 13.03 -5.12
C ALA A 148 30.20 13.91 -5.89
N TYR A 149 31.01 13.29 -6.76
CA TYR A 149 31.95 14.05 -7.63
C TYR A 149 31.19 14.87 -8.68
N THR A 150 30.14 14.32 -9.30
CA THR A 150 29.43 14.97 -10.42
C THR A 150 28.37 15.97 -9.96
N LYS A 151 27.72 15.73 -8.82
CA LYS A 151 26.62 16.55 -8.29
C LYS A 151 27.01 17.41 -7.07
N GLY A 152 28.21 17.19 -6.53
CA GLY A 152 28.73 17.95 -5.40
C GLY A 152 27.80 17.86 -4.18
N GLY A 153 27.51 19.01 -3.57
CA GLY A 153 26.71 19.09 -2.34
C GLY A 153 25.21 18.69 -2.48
N LEU A 154 24.78 18.28 -3.67
CA LEU A 154 23.42 17.74 -3.89
C LEU A 154 23.35 16.22 -3.71
N ALA A 155 24.50 15.55 -3.52
CA ALA A 155 24.54 14.12 -3.25
C ALA A 155 24.96 13.88 -1.80
N ALA A 156 24.37 12.87 -1.18
CA ALA A 156 24.80 12.42 0.14
C ALA A 156 26.29 12.05 0.18
N THR A 157 26.92 12.18 1.34
CA THR A 157 28.28 11.70 1.55
C THR A 157 28.35 10.20 1.22
N PRO A 158 29.33 9.76 0.39
CA PRO A 158 29.46 8.35 0.06
C PRO A 158 29.55 7.47 1.32
N GLY A 159 28.74 6.43 1.39
CA GLY A 159 28.64 5.54 2.54
C GLY A 159 27.53 5.91 3.54
N THR A 160 26.74 6.99 3.30
CA THR A 160 25.65 7.40 4.18
C THR A 160 24.26 7.35 3.52
N SER A 161 24.19 7.17 2.21
CA SER A 161 22.93 7.14 1.46
C SER A 161 22.10 5.88 1.74
N ASN A 162 20.80 6.01 1.94
CA ASN A 162 19.90 4.87 2.10
C ASN A 162 19.78 4.01 0.83
N HIS A 163 20.11 4.55 -0.35
CA HIS A 163 20.32 3.73 -1.56
C HIS A 163 21.45 2.70 -1.38
N GLY A 164 22.47 3.01 -0.61
CA GLY A 164 23.57 2.09 -0.35
C GLY A 164 23.21 0.90 0.54
N TRP A 165 22.05 0.93 1.17
CA TRP A 165 21.49 -0.19 1.92
C TRP A 165 20.42 -0.95 1.12
N GLY A 166 20.04 -0.47 -0.08
CA GLY A 166 18.89 -0.98 -0.82
C GLY A 166 17.56 -0.66 -0.14
N LEU A 167 17.45 0.49 0.52
CA LEU A 167 16.30 0.95 1.29
C LEU A 167 15.69 2.24 0.74
N ALA A 168 16.19 2.73 -0.40
CA ALA A 168 15.66 3.92 -1.06
C ALA A 168 15.48 3.68 -2.55
N ILE A 169 14.53 4.40 -3.13
CA ILE A 169 14.29 4.49 -4.57
C ILE A 169 14.16 5.94 -4.99
N ASP A 170 14.50 6.21 -6.25
CA ASP A 170 14.17 7.46 -6.91
C ASP A 170 13.13 7.21 -8.00
N LEU A 171 12.01 7.91 -7.92
CA LEU A 171 10.91 7.83 -8.89
C LEU A 171 11.26 8.58 -10.18
N CYS A 172 10.68 8.11 -11.28
CA CYS A 172 10.73 8.86 -12.54
C CYS A 172 10.06 10.23 -12.40
N THR A 173 10.56 11.21 -13.12
CA THR A 173 9.99 12.57 -13.15
C THR A 173 8.50 12.58 -13.54
N ALA A 174 8.07 11.61 -14.36
CA ALA A 174 6.66 11.49 -14.74
C ALA A 174 5.75 11.21 -13.54
N GLU A 175 6.22 10.46 -12.54
CA GLU A 175 5.47 10.13 -11.32
C GLU A 175 5.35 11.36 -10.42
N THR A 176 6.44 12.06 -10.21
CA THR A 176 6.48 13.23 -9.31
C THR A 176 5.78 14.48 -9.87
N ARG A 177 5.60 14.56 -11.19
CA ARG A 177 4.88 15.66 -11.87
C ARG A 177 3.39 15.40 -12.02
N ASN A 178 2.96 14.17 -11.87
CA ASN A 178 1.55 13.81 -11.90
C ASN A 178 0.97 13.94 -10.49
N SER A 179 0.13 14.94 -10.25
CA SER A 179 -0.47 15.20 -8.94
C SER A 179 -1.28 14.02 -8.41
N ASP A 180 -2.00 13.32 -9.27
CA ASP A 180 -2.86 12.21 -8.87
C ASP A 180 -2.02 11.01 -8.43
N VAL A 181 -0.93 10.72 -9.16
CA VAL A 181 0.04 9.69 -8.81
C VAL A 181 0.75 10.04 -7.51
N PHE A 182 1.24 11.27 -7.38
CA PHE A 182 1.99 11.68 -6.19
C PHE A 182 1.10 11.69 -4.94
N THR A 183 -0.15 12.14 -5.06
CA THR A 183 -1.14 12.09 -3.98
C THR A 183 -1.42 10.64 -3.59
N TRP A 184 -1.68 9.78 -4.57
CA TRP A 184 -1.94 8.36 -4.32
C TRP A 184 -0.76 7.69 -3.62
N LEU A 185 0.47 7.94 -4.06
CA LEU A 185 1.68 7.40 -3.42
C LEU A 185 1.83 7.91 -1.98
N THR A 186 1.57 9.19 -1.72
CA THR A 186 1.63 9.77 -0.38
C THR A 186 0.62 9.15 0.59
N GLU A 187 -0.56 8.80 0.09
CA GLU A 187 -1.62 8.17 0.88
C GLU A 187 -1.42 6.66 1.07
N ASN A 188 -0.92 5.96 0.07
CA ASN A 188 -0.84 4.50 0.07
C ASN A 188 0.56 3.95 0.39
N GLY A 189 1.63 4.66 0.03
CA GLY A 189 3.00 4.24 0.30
C GLY A 189 3.26 3.86 1.76
N PRO A 190 2.83 4.65 2.75
CA PRO A 190 3.03 4.34 4.17
C PRO A 190 2.41 3.02 4.63
N ILE A 191 1.36 2.54 3.97
CA ILE A 191 0.73 1.24 4.26
C ILE A 191 1.73 0.09 4.01
N PHE A 192 2.64 0.29 3.05
CA PHE A 192 3.69 -0.66 2.68
C PHE A 192 5.06 -0.27 3.24
N GLY A 193 5.11 0.72 4.12
CA GLY A 193 6.33 1.21 4.74
C GLY A 193 7.17 2.17 3.89
N TRP A 194 6.65 2.63 2.74
CA TRP A 194 7.34 3.55 1.84
C TRP A 194 6.83 4.97 1.97
N ALA A 195 7.74 5.94 2.13
CA ALA A 195 7.39 7.35 2.19
C ALA A 195 8.48 8.24 1.61
N ASN A 196 8.10 9.42 1.12
CA ASN A 196 9.02 10.52 0.92
C ASN A 196 9.43 11.04 2.30
N PRO A 197 10.71 10.95 2.71
CA PRO A 197 11.13 11.24 4.08
C PRO A 197 10.99 12.72 4.43
N GLY A 198 10.79 13.00 5.71
CA GLY A 198 10.55 14.36 6.20
C GLY A 198 11.61 15.39 5.81
N TRP A 199 12.89 14.96 5.72
CA TRP A 199 13.99 15.83 5.30
C TRP A 199 13.89 16.26 3.83
N ALA A 200 13.27 15.42 2.96
CA ALA A 200 13.12 15.64 1.50
C ALA A 200 11.85 16.42 1.14
N LEU A 201 10.95 16.66 2.09
CA LEU A 201 9.73 17.42 1.88
C LEU A 201 10.01 18.93 1.69
N PRO A 202 9.07 19.69 1.09
CA PRO A 202 9.16 21.14 1.06
C PRO A 202 9.28 21.73 2.46
N GLY A 203 10.39 22.44 2.74
CA GLY A 203 10.68 23.00 4.06
C GLY A 203 11.29 22.01 5.05
N GLY A 204 11.67 20.82 4.63
CA GLY A 204 12.42 19.85 5.40
C GLY A 204 13.87 20.27 5.66
N ALA A 205 14.64 19.44 6.36
CA ALA A 205 16.02 19.73 6.73
C ALA A 205 17.01 19.62 5.57
N GLY A 206 16.62 18.94 4.47
CA GLY A 206 17.41 18.73 3.27
C GLY A 206 16.85 19.45 2.04
N PRO A 207 17.43 19.19 0.85
CA PRO A 207 16.87 19.63 -0.40
C PRO A 207 15.50 18.98 -0.64
N HIS A 208 14.60 19.70 -1.32
CA HIS A 208 13.33 19.12 -1.72
C HIS A 208 13.53 18.08 -2.83
N GLU A 209 13.24 16.82 -2.50
CA GLU A 209 13.42 15.68 -3.40
C GLU A 209 12.14 14.85 -3.48
N ALA A 210 11.16 15.31 -4.23
CA ALA A 210 9.87 14.62 -4.40
C ALA A 210 10.01 13.20 -5.01
N TRP A 211 11.12 12.95 -5.69
CA TRP A 211 11.42 11.65 -6.29
C TRP A 211 11.98 10.63 -5.31
N HIS A 212 12.60 11.05 -4.19
CA HIS A 212 13.28 10.19 -3.24
C HIS A 212 12.30 9.58 -2.24
N TRP A 213 12.25 8.25 -2.18
CA TRP A 213 11.38 7.51 -1.28
C TRP A 213 12.18 6.46 -0.51
N GLU A 214 11.87 6.29 0.77
CA GLU A 214 12.58 5.40 1.67
C GLU A 214 11.66 4.34 2.27
N TYR A 215 12.21 3.13 2.47
CA TYR A 215 11.58 2.07 3.24
C TYR A 215 11.81 2.32 4.73
N LEU A 216 10.85 2.97 5.38
CA LEU A 216 10.96 3.46 6.75
C LEU A 216 11.26 2.37 7.79
N PRO A 217 10.67 1.15 7.74
CA PRO A 217 11.02 0.11 8.69
C PRO A 217 12.51 -0.22 8.68
N GLY A 218 13.10 -0.32 7.49
CA GLY A 218 14.53 -0.61 7.35
C GLY A 218 15.45 0.53 7.73
N THR A 219 15.09 1.78 7.38
CA THR A 219 15.91 2.97 7.74
C THR A 219 15.85 3.24 9.24
N THR A 220 14.68 3.06 9.88
CA THR A 220 14.51 3.18 11.34
C THR A 220 15.34 2.12 12.07
N GLU A 221 15.32 0.87 11.59
CA GLU A 221 16.10 -0.21 12.17
C GLU A 221 17.63 0.06 12.14
N LEU A 222 18.10 0.67 11.05
CA LEU A 222 19.50 1.03 10.90
C LEU A 222 19.87 2.38 11.56
N GLY A 223 18.89 3.12 12.09
CA GLY A 223 19.10 4.47 12.63
C GLY A 223 19.52 5.47 11.55
N THR A 224 19.07 5.28 10.32
CA THR A 224 19.36 6.15 9.17
C THR A 224 18.14 6.94 8.70
N ASP A 225 17.04 6.89 9.45
CA ASP A 225 15.86 7.71 9.29
C ASP A 225 16.16 9.12 9.84
N TYR A 226 16.52 10.04 8.99
CA TYR A 226 16.77 11.44 9.38
C TYR A 226 15.50 12.25 9.60
N SER A 227 14.42 11.61 10.08
CA SER A 227 13.11 12.23 10.34
C SER A 227 13.00 12.94 11.70
N HIS A 228 14.14 13.38 12.28
CA HIS A 228 14.20 14.11 13.56
C HIS A 228 14.38 15.60 13.36
#